data_442b7947482a4441fdd840fe45c88ced
#
_entry.id   442b7947482a4441fdd840fe45c88ced
#
_cell.length_a   1.000
_cell.length_b   1.000
_cell.length_c   1.000
_cell.angle_alpha   90.00
_cell.angle_beta   90.00
_cell.angle_gamma   90.00
#
_symmetry.space_group_name_H-M   'P 1'
#
loop_
_entity.id
_entity.type
_entity.pdbx_description
1 polymer ?
#
loop_
_entity_poly.entity_id
_entity_poly.type
_entity_poly.pdbx_seq_one_letter_code
_entity_poly.pdbx_strand_id
1 'polypeptide(L)'
;MPMHKLETAFHPRSIAVVGASTNTMSASYSFVQHLLTYGYRGKIYPINISKSKLLGLKTYPSLKDIPDSVDYVICCIPAPKVPDLLQECHQKGVKVVHLFTGRLTETGLVEAAELEKEILEQARKFGIRLIGPNCMGIYSPFEGISFGYDFPTEPGPLGMFFQSGGASTEFVHYASLRGIRFSKVISYGNALDLDETDFLQYLSQDAETKVIASYMEGIKDGRKFLCALRQTTAVKPVIILKAGRGVAGTRAVASHTASLAGSFRIWETAIRQTGAILVHTLEEMIDAAVSFCWLPPVLGTRVGVVGGGGGKSVRSADEWEEAGFHVVPLPPEIRQEITKKVPQMWWDWIENPVDVSIMPESAWVSGLNGEILRMMSESPSFDLVIANITVDGPFGKNEMIAFINGEVQDILEINRRRTKPLAVVLDTGTLGIGDFDHWRWRFLAEQKTTLTAAKIPVYPTIAQAAKAIHHVLTYYRKN
;
A
#
# COMPACT_ATOMS: atom_id res chain seq x y z
N MET A 1 5.27 -28.10 -5.65
CA MET A 1 6.43 -27.37 -5.11
C MET A 1 6.47 -27.62 -3.62
N PRO A 2 7.63 -27.70 -2.96
CA PRO A 2 7.67 -27.79 -1.51
C PRO A 2 7.01 -26.52 -0.93
N MET A 3 6.12 -26.69 0.04
CA MET A 3 5.43 -25.62 0.74
C MET A 3 6.44 -24.64 1.35
N HIS A 4 6.27 -23.33 1.11
CA HIS A 4 7.19 -22.33 1.65
C HIS A 4 7.14 -22.37 3.18
N LYS A 5 8.31 -22.20 3.84
CA LYS A 5 8.43 -22.31 5.32
C LYS A 5 7.52 -21.34 6.10
N LEU A 6 7.06 -20.27 5.45
CA LEU A 6 6.17 -19.26 6.03
C LEU A 6 4.67 -19.56 5.87
N GLU A 7 4.31 -20.59 5.11
CA GLU A 7 2.90 -20.90 4.85
C GLU A 7 2.09 -21.13 6.14
N THR A 8 2.71 -21.82 7.11
CA THR A 8 2.08 -22.06 8.43
C THR A 8 1.81 -20.76 9.20
N ALA A 9 2.61 -19.70 8.98
CA ALA A 9 2.38 -18.42 9.63
C ALA A 9 1.23 -17.64 9.00
N PHE A 10 1.06 -17.76 7.68
CA PHE A 10 0.01 -17.03 6.96
C PHE A 10 -1.32 -17.78 6.90
N HIS A 11 -1.33 -19.11 7.08
CA HIS A 11 -2.52 -19.95 7.09
C HIS A 11 -2.56 -20.86 8.33
N PRO A 12 -2.46 -20.30 9.56
CA PRO A 12 -2.47 -21.10 10.77
C PRO A 12 -3.89 -21.62 11.07
N ARG A 13 -3.99 -22.85 11.53
CA ARG A 13 -5.26 -23.44 11.99
C ARG A 13 -5.51 -23.14 13.48
N SER A 14 -4.47 -22.70 14.17
CA SER A 14 -4.52 -22.34 15.58
C SER A 14 -3.47 -21.31 15.94
N ILE A 15 -3.86 -20.32 16.76
CA ILE A 15 -3.00 -19.23 17.24
C ILE A 15 -3.04 -19.20 18.77
N ALA A 16 -1.87 -19.20 19.41
CA ALA A 16 -1.75 -18.91 20.83
C ALA A 16 -1.17 -17.51 21.05
N VAL A 17 -1.79 -16.74 21.94
CA VAL A 17 -1.31 -15.42 22.39
C VAL A 17 -0.74 -15.57 23.80
N VAL A 18 0.59 -15.56 23.92
CA VAL A 18 1.29 -15.78 25.19
C VAL A 18 1.55 -14.47 25.90
N GLY A 19 1.10 -14.38 27.15
CA GLY A 19 1.07 -13.13 27.92
C GLY A 19 -0.20 -12.32 27.67
N ALA A 20 -1.28 -12.98 27.24
CA ALA A 20 -2.57 -12.35 26.99
C ALA A 20 -3.08 -11.64 28.25
N SER A 21 -3.46 -10.36 28.12
CA SER A 21 -3.86 -9.49 29.24
C SER A 21 -5.36 -9.23 29.23
N THR A 22 -5.93 -8.95 30.41
CA THR A 22 -7.29 -8.40 30.55
C THR A 22 -7.31 -6.87 30.50
N ASN A 23 -6.15 -6.22 30.48
CA ASN A 23 -6.04 -4.78 30.32
C ASN A 23 -6.28 -4.40 28.85
N THR A 24 -7.35 -3.66 28.58
CA THR A 24 -7.75 -3.23 27.24
C THR A 24 -6.74 -2.31 26.55
N MET A 25 -5.83 -1.69 27.31
CA MET A 25 -4.73 -0.86 26.77
C MET A 25 -3.48 -1.68 26.43
N SER A 26 -3.49 -2.98 26.65
CA SER A 26 -2.36 -3.86 26.34
C SER A 26 -2.44 -4.39 24.90
N ALA A 27 -1.32 -4.37 24.17
CA ALA A 27 -1.23 -4.97 22.86
C ALA A 27 -1.64 -6.46 22.86
N SER A 28 -1.33 -7.20 23.92
CA SER A 28 -1.70 -8.62 24.03
C SER A 28 -3.21 -8.85 24.19
N TYR A 29 -3.94 -7.88 24.74
CA TYR A 29 -5.40 -7.85 24.69
C TYR A 29 -5.89 -7.62 23.26
N SER A 30 -5.31 -6.62 22.60
CA SER A 30 -5.69 -6.24 21.23
C SER A 30 -5.47 -7.39 20.24
N PHE A 31 -4.39 -8.16 20.35
CA PHE A 31 -4.18 -9.33 19.48
C PHE A 31 -5.32 -10.36 19.60
N VAL A 32 -5.75 -10.69 20.83
CA VAL A 32 -6.88 -11.61 21.01
C VAL A 32 -8.19 -11.01 20.48
N GLN A 33 -8.42 -9.72 20.76
CA GLN A 33 -9.62 -9.01 20.31
C GLN A 33 -9.66 -8.96 18.77
N HIS A 34 -8.55 -8.64 18.10
CA HIS A 34 -8.49 -8.57 16.64
C HIS A 34 -8.81 -9.92 16.00
N LEU A 35 -8.27 -11.03 16.49
CA LEU A 35 -8.59 -12.36 15.97
C LEU A 35 -10.10 -12.65 16.03
N LEU A 36 -10.77 -12.21 17.08
CA LEU A 36 -12.23 -12.35 17.21
C LEU A 36 -12.99 -11.40 16.28
N THR A 37 -12.59 -10.13 16.26
CA THR A 37 -13.30 -9.06 15.52
C THR A 37 -13.15 -9.22 14.01
N TYR A 38 -11.97 -9.66 13.55
CA TYR A 38 -11.69 -9.88 12.12
C TYR A 38 -12.14 -11.26 11.62
N GLY A 39 -12.73 -12.08 12.49
CA GLY A 39 -13.33 -13.35 12.11
C GLY A 39 -12.33 -14.45 11.79
N TYR A 40 -11.20 -14.52 12.52
CA TYR A 40 -10.29 -15.64 12.40
C TYR A 40 -11.00 -16.97 12.65
N ARG A 41 -10.89 -17.89 11.69
CA ARG A 41 -11.66 -19.14 11.68
C ARG A 41 -11.01 -20.30 12.44
N GLY A 42 -9.74 -20.16 12.78
CA GLY A 42 -8.99 -21.15 13.53
C GLY A 42 -9.24 -21.07 15.04
N LYS A 43 -8.55 -21.93 15.79
CA LYS A 43 -8.64 -21.95 17.25
C LYS A 43 -7.75 -20.86 17.87
N ILE A 44 -8.28 -20.13 18.85
CA ILE A 44 -7.57 -19.07 19.57
C ILE A 44 -7.32 -19.54 21.01
N TYR A 45 -6.06 -19.50 21.45
CA TYR A 45 -5.63 -19.91 22.77
C TYR A 45 -4.93 -18.76 23.50
N PRO A 46 -5.67 -17.96 24.31
CA PRO A 46 -5.04 -16.98 25.19
C PRO A 46 -4.29 -17.69 26.33
N ILE A 47 -3.02 -17.34 26.53
CA ILE A 47 -2.20 -17.86 27.64
C ILE A 47 -2.08 -16.79 28.70
N ASN A 48 -2.62 -17.11 29.90
CA ASN A 48 -2.59 -16.23 31.07
C ASN A 48 -2.59 -17.06 32.35
N ILE A 49 -1.60 -16.84 33.24
CA ILE A 49 -1.38 -17.64 34.46
C ILE A 49 -2.38 -17.33 35.57
N SER A 50 -3.09 -16.19 35.55
CA SER A 50 -3.92 -15.70 36.65
C SER A 50 -5.42 -15.61 36.33
N LYS A 51 -5.79 -15.75 35.05
CA LYS A 51 -7.20 -15.62 34.62
C LYS A 51 -7.68 -16.88 33.94
N SER A 52 -8.92 -17.25 34.17
CA SER A 52 -9.57 -18.43 33.59
C SER A 52 -10.29 -18.12 32.28
N LYS A 53 -10.58 -16.84 31.99
CA LYS A 53 -11.27 -16.39 30.78
C LYS A 53 -10.77 -15.02 30.29
N LEU A 54 -10.73 -14.83 28.99
CA LEU A 54 -10.45 -13.56 28.31
C LEU A 54 -11.35 -13.43 27.07
N LEU A 55 -12.12 -12.35 26.95
CA LEU A 55 -13.05 -12.09 25.83
C LEU A 55 -13.97 -13.29 25.50
N GLY A 56 -14.43 -14.00 26.53
CA GLY A 56 -15.26 -15.21 26.39
C GLY A 56 -14.49 -16.50 26.13
N LEU A 57 -13.22 -16.43 25.76
CA LEU A 57 -12.36 -17.59 25.53
C LEU A 57 -11.80 -18.15 26.85
N LYS A 58 -11.65 -19.49 26.92
CA LYS A 58 -10.92 -20.14 27.99
C LYS A 58 -9.43 -19.77 27.86
N THR A 59 -8.78 -19.39 28.97
CA THR A 59 -7.34 -19.19 29.03
C THR A 59 -6.64 -20.45 29.55
N TYR A 60 -5.35 -20.58 29.20
CA TYR A 60 -4.51 -21.68 29.65
C TYR A 60 -3.30 -21.11 30.40
N PRO A 61 -2.78 -21.79 31.43
CA PRO A 61 -1.60 -21.31 32.17
C PRO A 61 -0.32 -21.34 31.33
N SER A 62 -0.17 -22.34 30.44
CA SER A 62 1.00 -22.53 29.56
C SER A 62 0.56 -23.15 28.23
N LEU A 63 1.47 -23.19 27.24
CA LEU A 63 1.22 -23.90 25.98
C LEU A 63 1.01 -25.41 26.20
N LYS A 64 1.64 -25.99 27.21
CA LYS A 64 1.52 -27.43 27.53
C LYS A 64 0.10 -27.84 27.91
N ASP A 65 -0.65 -26.92 28.54
CA ASP A 65 -2.01 -27.17 29.00
C ASP A 65 -3.06 -27.12 27.89
N ILE A 66 -2.68 -26.67 26.69
CA ILE A 66 -3.57 -26.68 25.50
C ILE A 66 -3.72 -28.13 25.02
N PRO A 67 -4.95 -28.67 24.85
CA PRO A 67 -5.13 -30.06 24.40
C PRO A 67 -4.73 -30.27 22.93
N ASP A 68 -4.87 -29.25 22.09
CA ASP A 68 -4.65 -29.32 20.65
C ASP A 68 -3.24 -28.88 20.23
N SER A 69 -2.89 -29.08 18.96
CA SER A 69 -1.69 -28.50 18.35
C SER A 69 -1.82 -26.98 18.21
N VAL A 70 -0.68 -26.27 18.17
CA VAL A 70 -0.59 -24.83 17.95
C VAL A 70 0.33 -24.56 16.77
N ASP A 71 -0.19 -23.91 15.73
CA ASP A 71 0.57 -23.65 14.51
C ASP A 71 1.39 -22.34 14.62
N TYR A 72 0.84 -21.31 15.25
CA TYR A 72 1.42 -19.96 15.33
C TYR A 72 1.32 -19.39 16.74
N VAL A 73 2.40 -18.83 17.26
CA VAL A 73 2.46 -18.20 18.59
C VAL A 73 2.77 -16.72 18.48
N ILE A 74 1.94 -15.87 19.12
CA ILE A 74 2.21 -14.45 19.33
C ILE A 74 2.75 -14.30 20.76
N CYS A 75 4.02 -13.91 20.88
CA CYS A 75 4.73 -13.76 22.13
C CYS A 75 4.68 -12.31 22.61
N CYS A 76 4.01 -12.07 23.76
CA CYS A 76 3.89 -10.77 24.41
C CYS A 76 4.45 -10.78 25.84
N ILE A 77 5.39 -11.68 26.15
CA ILE A 77 6.05 -11.75 27.47
C ILE A 77 7.41 -11.05 27.45
N PRO A 78 7.97 -10.67 28.62
CA PRO A 78 9.31 -10.08 28.70
C PRO A 78 10.40 -10.97 28.11
N ALA A 79 11.40 -10.35 27.48
CA ALA A 79 12.48 -11.04 26.76
C ALA A 79 13.18 -12.18 27.56
N PRO A 80 13.49 -12.06 28.86
CA PRO A 80 14.13 -13.15 29.62
C PRO A 80 13.32 -14.44 29.72
N LYS A 81 12.02 -14.39 29.42
CA LYS A 81 11.13 -15.58 29.46
C LYS A 81 10.97 -16.24 28.07
N VAL A 82 11.53 -15.67 27.02
CA VAL A 82 11.39 -16.18 25.65
C VAL A 82 12.11 -17.54 25.46
N PRO A 83 13.30 -17.80 26.02
CA PRO A 83 13.92 -19.13 25.93
C PRO A 83 13.04 -20.26 26.46
N ASP A 84 12.42 -20.09 27.63
CA ASP A 84 11.49 -21.09 28.20
C ASP A 84 10.27 -21.30 27.31
N LEU A 85 9.73 -20.21 26.74
CA LEU A 85 8.62 -20.29 25.80
C LEU A 85 9.02 -21.08 24.53
N LEU A 86 10.22 -20.88 23.99
CA LEU A 86 10.68 -21.63 22.82
C LEU A 86 10.80 -23.14 23.10
N GLN A 87 11.18 -23.51 24.33
CA GLN A 87 11.19 -24.91 24.76
C GLN A 87 9.77 -25.50 24.78
N GLU A 88 8.79 -24.75 25.28
CA GLU A 88 7.37 -25.15 25.23
C GLU A 88 6.84 -25.23 23.79
N CYS A 89 7.20 -24.27 22.95
CA CYS A 89 6.86 -24.25 21.52
C CYS A 89 7.41 -25.50 20.80
N HIS A 90 8.67 -25.89 21.09
CA HIS A 90 9.28 -27.09 20.52
C HIS A 90 8.50 -28.36 20.92
N GLN A 91 8.19 -28.51 22.20
CA GLN A 91 7.42 -29.66 22.71
C GLN A 91 6.01 -29.72 22.09
N LYS A 92 5.43 -28.57 21.77
CA LYS A 92 4.09 -28.42 21.17
C LYS A 92 4.08 -28.55 19.65
N GLY A 93 5.27 -28.56 19.02
CA GLY A 93 5.44 -28.66 17.57
C GLY A 93 5.20 -27.37 16.80
N VAL A 94 5.20 -26.22 17.48
CA VAL A 94 5.07 -24.88 16.89
C VAL A 94 6.17 -24.64 15.87
N LYS A 95 5.83 -24.07 14.71
CA LYS A 95 6.77 -23.80 13.62
C LYS A 95 7.19 -22.34 13.50
N VAL A 96 6.30 -21.42 13.87
CA VAL A 96 6.56 -19.99 13.77
C VAL A 96 6.14 -19.27 15.04
N VAL A 97 7.01 -18.42 15.54
CA VAL A 97 6.77 -17.56 16.70
C VAL A 97 6.96 -16.10 16.27
N HIS A 98 5.95 -15.29 16.48
CA HIS A 98 6.00 -13.83 16.35
C HIS A 98 6.40 -13.24 17.70
N LEU A 99 7.48 -12.51 17.74
CA LEU A 99 7.98 -11.81 18.92
C LEU A 99 7.54 -10.34 18.89
N PHE A 100 6.37 -10.04 19.49
CA PHE A 100 6.02 -8.65 19.82
C PHE A 100 6.98 -8.09 20.87
N THR A 101 7.55 -8.98 21.67
CA THR A 101 8.60 -8.71 22.67
C THR A 101 9.72 -7.86 22.09
N GLY A 102 10.08 -6.76 22.76
CA GLY A 102 11.23 -5.92 22.49
C GLY A 102 12.19 -5.91 23.67
N ARG A 103 13.08 -4.90 23.73
CA ARG A 103 14.13 -4.70 24.73
C ARG A 103 15.25 -5.76 24.65
N LEU A 104 15.66 -6.04 23.42
CA LEU A 104 16.81 -6.89 23.08
C LEU A 104 17.98 -6.01 22.57
N THR A 105 18.64 -6.35 21.49
CA THR A 105 19.83 -5.66 20.95
C THR A 105 19.62 -4.16 20.71
N GLU A 106 18.41 -3.73 20.42
CA GLU A 106 18.06 -2.30 20.22
C GLU A 106 18.25 -1.45 21.48
N THR A 107 18.41 -2.05 22.66
CA THR A 107 18.72 -1.34 23.91
C THR A 107 20.18 -0.90 24.01
N GLY A 108 21.07 -1.50 23.20
CA GLY A 108 22.52 -1.30 23.28
C GLY A 108 23.19 -2.00 24.48
N LEU A 109 22.46 -2.77 25.28
CA LEU A 109 23.00 -3.52 26.43
C LEU A 109 23.62 -4.84 25.99
N VAL A 110 24.77 -5.18 26.57
CA VAL A 110 25.49 -6.44 26.25
C VAL A 110 24.66 -7.66 26.61
N GLU A 111 24.06 -7.67 27.79
CA GLU A 111 23.25 -8.80 28.27
C GLU A 111 21.98 -9.01 27.38
N ALA A 112 21.44 -7.94 26.84
CA ALA A 112 20.30 -8.04 25.93
C ALA A 112 20.72 -8.60 24.57
N ALA A 113 21.92 -8.29 24.09
CA ALA A 113 22.47 -8.85 22.86
C ALA A 113 22.83 -10.34 23.04
N GLU A 114 23.36 -10.74 24.19
CA GLU A 114 23.62 -12.15 24.52
C GLU A 114 22.32 -12.96 24.57
N LEU A 115 21.29 -12.43 25.21
CA LEU A 115 19.96 -13.06 25.26
C LEU A 115 19.34 -13.19 23.86
N GLU A 116 19.47 -12.17 23.01
CA GLU A 116 18.98 -12.23 21.63
C GLU A 116 19.66 -13.35 20.84
N LYS A 117 20.97 -13.50 21.02
CA LYS A 117 21.74 -14.58 20.40
C LYS A 117 21.29 -15.95 20.89
N GLU A 118 21.09 -16.11 22.21
CA GLU A 118 20.56 -17.34 22.81
C GLU A 118 19.19 -17.71 22.22
N ILE A 119 18.26 -16.74 22.14
CA ILE A 119 16.94 -16.94 21.54
C ILE A 119 17.04 -17.44 20.10
N LEU A 120 17.93 -16.86 19.29
CA LEU A 120 18.12 -17.26 17.90
C LEU A 120 18.69 -18.68 17.78
N GLU A 121 19.73 -18.99 18.56
CA GLU A 121 20.36 -20.30 18.57
C GLU A 121 19.38 -21.41 19.01
N GLN A 122 18.57 -21.13 20.02
CA GLN A 122 17.56 -22.04 20.51
C GLN A 122 16.42 -22.24 19.49
N ALA A 123 15.92 -21.18 18.87
CA ALA A 123 14.91 -21.27 17.82
C ALA A 123 15.40 -22.13 16.64
N ARG A 124 16.65 -21.92 16.20
CA ARG A 124 17.29 -22.72 15.14
C ARG A 124 17.43 -24.17 15.51
N LYS A 125 17.88 -24.46 16.74
CA LYS A 125 17.99 -25.83 17.28
C LYS A 125 16.66 -26.58 17.27
N PHE A 126 15.56 -25.85 17.55
CA PHE A 126 14.22 -26.44 17.60
C PHE A 126 13.49 -26.39 16.25
N GLY A 127 14.09 -25.83 15.21
CA GLY A 127 13.48 -25.67 13.89
C GLY A 127 12.30 -24.71 13.87
N ILE A 128 12.27 -23.75 14.81
CA ILE A 128 11.26 -22.68 14.90
C ILE A 128 11.76 -21.45 14.16
N ARG A 129 10.89 -20.84 13.36
CA ARG A 129 11.18 -19.55 12.71
C ARG A 129 10.62 -18.39 13.52
N LEU A 130 11.35 -17.29 13.56
CA LEU A 130 10.97 -16.10 14.32
C LEU A 130 10.61 -14.92 13.39
N ILE A 131 9.46 -14.28 13.64
CA ILE A 131 9.11 -12.95 13.09
C ILE A 131 9.38 -11.92 14.19
N GLY A 132 10.15 -10.90 13.92
CA GLY A 132 10.55 -9.92 14.90
C GLY A 132 12.00 -10.07 15.38
N PRO A 133 12.30 -9.65 16.59
CA PRO A 133 11.47 -9.07 17.66
C PRO A 133 11.03 -7.62 17.38
N ASN A 134 10.30 -7.04 18.37
CA ASN A 134 9.88 -5.63 18.34
C ASN A 134 9.04 -5.28 17.10
N CYS A 135 7.97 -6.03 16.84
CA CYS A 135 7.15 -5.88 15.65
C CYS A 135 5.68 -6.19 15.89
N MET A 136 4.81 -5.75 14.98
CA MET A 136 3.37 -5.98 15.05
C MET A 136 2.95 -7.35 14.50
N GLY A 137 3.79 -8.02 13.71
CA GLY A 137 3.51 -9.33 13.16
C GLY A 137 2.72 -9.29 11.85
N ILE A 138 1.70 -10.13 11.74
CA ILE A 138 0.98 -10.40 10.50
C ILE A 138 -0.41 -9.78 10.49
N TYR A 139 -0.79 -9.17 9.34
CA TYR A 139 -2.17 -8.91 8.98
C TYR A 139 -2.48 -9.67 7.68
N SER A 140 -3.50 -10.52 7.73
CA SER A 140 -4.00 -11.31 6.61
C SER A 140 -5.53 -11.24 6.60
N PRO A 141 -6.14 -10.38 5.77
CA PRO A 141 -7.60 -10.24 5.71
C PRO A 141 -8.31 -11.55 5.38
N PHE A 142 -7.74 -12.35 4.49
CA PHE A 142 -8.29 -13.64 4.09
C PHE A 142 -8.45 -14.60 5.28
N GLU A 143 -7.50 -14.60 6.21
CA GLU A 143 -7.51 -15.46 7.39
C GLU A 143 -8.20 -14.81 8.60
N GLY A 144 -8.54 -13.53 8.55
CA GLY A 144 -9.07 -12.78 9.69
C GLY A 144 -8.01 -12.49 10.77
N ILE A 145 -6.74 -12.41 10.39
CA ILE A 145 -5.64 -12.05 11.30
C ILE A 145 -5.35 -10.56 11.14
N SER A 146 -5.34 -9.81 12.23
CA SER A 146 -4.99 -8.38 12.24
C SER A 146 -4.18 -8.00 13.47
N PHE A 147 -3.31 -7.00 13.31
CA PHE A 147 -2.62 -6.34 14.41
C PHE A 147 -3.08 -4.88 14.61
N GLY A 148 -3.95 -4.38 13.75
CA GLY A 148 -4.46 -3.00 13.80
C GLY A 148 -5.97 -2.93 13.86
N TYR A 149 -6.47 -1.82 14.43
CA TYR A 149 -7.88 -1.47 14.41
C TYR A 149 -8.27 -0.85 13.08
N ASP A 150 -9.52 -1.01 12.67
CA ASP A 150 -10.11 -0.39 11.47
C ASP A 150 -9.39 -0.73 10.15
N PHE A 151 -8.66 -1.84 10.13
CA PHE A 151 -8.09 -2.37 8.89
C PHE A 151 -9.18 -3.01 8.02
N PRO A 152 -9.06 -3.00 6.68
CA PRO A 152 -10.04 -3.66 5.81
C PRO A 152 -10.15 -5.15 6.10
N THR A 153 -11.35 -5.70 6.02
CA THR A 153 -11.58 -7.15 6.11
C THR A 153 -11.56 -7.84 4.75
N GLU A 154 -11.72 -7.07 3.67
CA GLU A 154 -11.65 -7.58 2.31
C GLU A 154 -10.20 -7.77 1.86
N PRO A 155 -9.86 -8.94 1.28
CA PRO A 155 -8.54 -9.17 0.71
C PRO A 155 -8.33 -8.39 -0.60
N GLY A 156 -7.06 -8.18 -0.96
CA GLY A 156 -6.68 -7.49 -2.18
C GLY A 156 -5.27 -7.82 -2.67
N PRO A 157 -4.79 -7.16 -3.72
CA PRO A 157 -3.59 -7.59 -4.44
C PRO A 157 -2.26 -7.08 -3.85
N LEU A 158 -2.27 -6.19 -2.85
CA LEU A 158 -1.05 -5.60 -2.31
C LEU A 158 -0.48 -6.43 -1.17
N GLY A 159 0.69 -7.03 -1.38
CA GLY A 159 1.51 -7.60 -0.31
C GLY A 159 2.50 -6.58 0.22
N MET A 160 2.80 -6.61 1.53
CA MET A 160 3.81 -5.71 2.09
C MET A 160 4.60 -6.29 3.23
N PHE A 161 5.85 -5.83 3.39
CA PHE A 161 6.69 -6.15 4.52
C PHE A 161 7.46 -4.89 4.97
N PHE A 162 7.26 -4.50 6.23
CA PHE A 162 7.78 -3.25 6.79
C PHE A 162 8.58 -3.53 8.07
N GLN A 163 9.74 -2.89 8.22
CA GLN A 163 10.51 -2.95 9.47
C GLN A 163 9.77 -2.24 10.60
N SER A 164 9.16 -1.10 10.33
CA SER A 164 8.46 -0.31 11.34
C SER A 164 7.00 -0.75 11.51
N GLY A 165 6.61 -1.05 12.74
CA GLY A 165 5.22 -1.32 13.11
C GLY A 165 4.30 -0.11 12.94
N GLY A 166 4.76 1.08 13.36
CA GLY A 166 4.02 2.33 13.19
C GLY A 166 3.79 2.67 11.73
N ALA A 167 4.85 2.64 10.91
CA ALA A 167 4.74 2.92 9.48
C ALA A 167 3.85 1.90 8.75
N SER A 168 3.83 0.62 9.19
CA SER A 168 2.95 -0.38 8.59
C SER A 168 1.47 -0.09 8.90
N THR A 169 1.16 0.29 10.13
CA THR A 169 -0.20 0.69 10.53
C THR A 169 -0.67 1.92 9.77
N GLU A 170 0.16 2.94 9.71
CA GLU A 170 -0.11 4.19 8.99
C GLU A 170 -0.35 3.94 7.50
N PHE A 171 0.50 3.14 6.86
CA PHE A 171 0.35 2.82 5.45
C PHE A 171 -0.95 2.05 5.18
N VAL A 172 -1.30 1.05 6.01
CA VAL A 172 -2.54 0.28 5.84
C VAL A 172 -3.75 1.20 5.94
N HIS A 173 -3.80 2.11 6.94
CA HIS A 173 -4.90 3.07 7.08
C HIS A 173 -5.02 3.98 5.86
N TYR A 174 -3.96 4.69 5.48
CA TYR A 174 -4.04 5.68 4.39
C TYR A 174 -4.24 5.04 3.02
N ALA A 175 -3.60 3.91 2.74
CA ALA A 175 -3.82 3.18 1.50
C ALA A 175 -5.26 2.63 1.40
N SER A 176 -5.84 2.21 2.53
CA SER A 176 -7.24 1.76 2.60
C SER A 176 -8.24 2.85 2.26
N LEU A 177 -7.98 4.09 2.69
CA LEU A 177 -8.78 5.28 2.33
C LEU A 177 -8.68 5.64 0.84
N ARG A 178 -7.64 5.12 0.17
CA ARG A 178 -7.46 5.22 -1.29
C ARG A 178 -8.04 4.01 -2.02
N GLY A 179 -8.75 3.12 -1.31
CA GLY A 179 -9.41 1.92 -1.83
C GLY A 179 -8.49 0.72 -2.00
N ILE A 180 -7.22 0.79 -1.61
CA ILE A 180 -6.30 -0.35 -1.65
C ILE A 180 -6.74 -1.41 -0.63
N ARG A 181 -6.57 -2.68 -1.04
CA ARG A 181 -6.77 -3.86 -0.22
C ARG A 181 -5.52 -4.72 -0.25
N PHE A 182 -5.33 -5.52 0.79
CA PHE A 182 -4.08 -6.23 1.03
C PHE A 182 -4.26 -7.74 0.88
N SER A 183 -3.22 -8.40 0.38
CA SER A 183 -3.11 -9.86 0.44
C SER A 183 -2.54 -10.27 1.80
N LYS A 184 -1.33 -9.83 2.08
CA LYS A 184 -0.58 -10.12 3.30
C LYS A 184 0.26 -8.92 3.68
N VAL A 185 0.29 -8.60 4.98
CA VAL A 185 1.12 -7.54 5.54
C VAL A 185 1.98 -8.13 6.65
N ILE A 186 3.27 -7.84 6.61
CA ILE A 186 4.23 -8.29 7.60
C ILE A 186 4.93 -7.07 8.21
N SER A 187 4.69 -6.83 9.50
CA SER A 187 5.57 -5.98 10.29
C SER A 187 6.59 -6.89 10.95
N TYR A 188 7.90 -6.72 10.64
CA TYR A 188 8.92 -7.70 11.03
C TYR A 188 10.03 -7.16 11.96
N GLY A 189 10.00 -5.86 12.31
CA GLY A 189 10.86 -5.26 13.34
C GLY A 189 12.36 -5.47 13.09
N ASN A 190 13.07 -5.97 14.09
CA ASN A 190 14.54 -6.08 14.09
C ASN A 190 15.08 -7.23 13.21
N ALA A 191 14.23 -8.05 12.60
CA ALA A 191 14.60 -9.13 11.67
C ALA A 191 15.64 -10.12 12.27
N LEU A 192 15.40 -10.67 13.45
CA LEU A 192 16.37 -11.54 14.12
C LEU A 192 16.66 -12.82 13.34
N ASP A 193 15.64 -13.52 12.85
CA ASP A 193 15.72 -14.76 12.06
C ASP A 193 15.18 -14.54 10.64
N LEU A 194 13.86 -14.30 10.49
CA LEU A 194 13.25 -14.00 9.21
C LEU A 194 13.54 -12.54 8.86
N ASP A 195 14.04 -12.33 7.65
CA ASP A 195 14.44 -11.01 7.15
C ASP A 195 13.64 -10.58 5.90
N GLU A 196 13.91 -9.39 5.41
CA GLU A 196 13.31 -8.80 4.23
C GLU A 196 13.44 -9.69 2.98
N THR A 197 14.47 -10.51 2.89
CA THR A 197 14.68 -11.44 1.77
C THR A 197 13.70 -12.60 1.82
N ASP A 198 13.49 -13.18 3.03
CA ASP A 198 12.54 -14.28 3.21
C ASP A 198 11.12 -13.84 2.85
N PHE A 199 10.71 -12.63 3.30
CA PHE A 199 9.38 -12.08 3.00
C PHE A 199 9.21 -11.73 1.53
N LEU A 200 10.22 -11.13 0.92
CA LEU A 200 10.22 -10.82 -0.52
C LEU A 200 10.07 -12.09 -1.36
N GLN A 201 10.83 -13.15 -1.04
CA GLN A 201 10.74 -14.43 -1.73
C GLN A 201 9.37 -15.09 -1.55
N TYR A 202 8.79 -15.01 -0.36
CA TYR A 202 7.44 -15.51 -0.10
C TYR A 202 6.40 -14.77 -0.95
N LEU A 203 6.36 -13.45 -0.87
CA LEU A 203 5.38 -12.63 -1.60
C LEU A 203 5.57 -12.72 -3.12
N SER A 204 6.79 -12.98 -3.61
CA SER A 204 7.04 -13.19 -5.04
C SER A 204 6.32 -14.41 -5.60
N GLN A 205 6.17 -15.46 -4.77
CA GLN A 205 5.53 -16.73 -5.14
C GLN A 205 4.04 -16.77 -4.77
N ASP A 206 3.58 -15.91 -3.87
CA ASP A 206 2.20 -15.86 -3.42
C ASP A 206 1.24 -15.45 -4.54
N ALA A 207 0.29 -16.30 -4.87
CA ALA A 207 -0.65 -16.08 -5.98
C ALA A 207 -1.62 -14.89 -5.74
N GLU A 208 -1.91 -14.57 -4.49
CA GLU A 208 -2.81 -13.48 -4.10
C GLU A 208 -2.12 -12.12 -4.23
N THR A 209 -0.80 -12.06 -4.04
CA THR A 209 -0.01 -10.84 -4.16
C THR A 209 0.30 -10.53 -5.63
N LYS A 210 -0.05 -9.34 -6.09
CA LYS A 210 0.27 -8.84 -7.44
C LYS A 210 1.28 -7.69 -7.43
N VAL A 211 1.30 -6.92 -6.36
CA VAL A 211 2.19 -5.77 -6.13
C VAL A 211 2.80 -5.92 -4.75
N ILE A 212 4.06 -5.55 -4.58
CA ILE A 212 4.75 -5.61 -3.29
C ILE A 212 5.19 -4.21 -2.89
N ALA A 213 4.92 -3.82 -1.63
CA ALA A 213 5.42 -2.59 -1.02
C ALA A 213 6.31 -2.91 0.18
N SER A 214 7.40 -2.15 0.35
CA SER A 214 8.31 -2.34 1.48
C SER A 214 8.86 -1.03 2.03
N TYR A 215 8.87 -0.93 3.36
CA TYR A 215 9.58 0.11 4.11
C TYR A 215 10.79 -0.52 4.80
N MET A 216 11.98 -0.01 4.51
CA MET A 216 13.23 -0.57 5.00
C MET A 216 14.15 0.49 5.62
N GLU A 217 14.70 0.17 6.78
CA GLU A 217 15.68 0.98 7.50
C GLU A 217 17.12 0.50 7.20
N GLY A 218 17.31 -0.81 7.08
CA GLY A 218 18.58 -1.46 6.75
C GLY A 218 18.34 -2.86 6.19
N ILE A 219 19.42 -3.53 5.77
CA ILE A 219 19.43 -4.95 5.39
C ILE A 219 20.69 -5.62 5.95
N LYS A 220 20.58 -6.91 6.29
CA LYS A 220 21.71 -7.68 6.84
C LYS A 220 22.60 -8.25 5.74
N ASP A 221 22.02 -8.83 4.71
CA ASP A 221 22.74 -9.40 3.57
C ASP A 221 22.31 -8.75 2.25
N GLY A 222 23.05 -7.70 1.85
CA GLY A 222 22.77 -6.95 0.63
C GLY A 222 22.85 -7.77 -0.65
N ARG A 223 23.73 -8.78 -0.71
CA ARG A 223 23.87 -9.62 -1.93
C ARG A 223 22.67 -10.54 -2.10
N LYS A 224 22.29 -11.22 -1.01
CA LYS A 224 21.11 -12.11 -0.98
C LYS A 224 19.84 -11.33 -1.32
N PHE A 225 19.67 -10.15 -0.71
CA PHE A 225 18.53 -9.27 -0.97
C PHE A 225 18.44 -8.81 -2.42
N LEU A 226 19.55 -8.30 -3.01
CA LEU A 226 19.58 -7.85 -4.40
C LEU A 226 19.30 -8.97 -5.41
N CYS A 227 19.78 -10.19 -5.13
CA CYS A 227 19.45 -11.34 -5.95
C CYS A 227 17.95 -11.64 -5.92
N ALA A 228 17.35 -11.70 -4.74
CA ALA A 228 15.91 -11.92 -4.56
C ALA A 228 15.09 -10.78 -5.18
N LEU A 229 15.54 -9.54 -5.02
CA LEU A 229 14.85 -8.38 -5.58
C LEU A 229 14.81 -8.42 -7.11
N ARG A 230 15.91 -8.76 -7.77
CA ARG A 230 15.95 -8.93 -9.24
C ARG A 230 15.00 -10.03 -9.72
N GLN A 231 14.96 -11.16 -9.01
CA GLN A 231 14.05 -12.24 -9.35
C GLN A 231 12.59 -11.85 -9.16
N THR A 232 12.30 -11.11 -8.10
CA THR A 232 10.93 -10.66 -7.80
C THR A 232 10.46 -9.59 -8.79
N THR A 233 11.28 -8.59 -9.10
CA THR A 233 10.91 -7.51 -10.03
C THR A 233 10.68 -7.98 -11.45
N ALA A 234 11.25 -9.11 -11.84
CA ALA A 234 10.96 -9.74 -13.14
C ALA A 234 9.53 -10.33 -13.24
N VAL A 235 8.85 -10.53 -12.11
CA VAL A 235 7.51 -11.15 -12.07
C VAL A 235 6.45 -10.27 -11.41
N LYS A 236 6.84 -9.37 -10.51
CA LYS A 236 5.92 -8.48 -9.78
C LYS A 236 6.59 -7.11 -9.53
N PRO A 237 5.85 -6.01 -9.63
CA PRO A 237 6.37 -4.70 -9.22
C PRO A 237 6.65 -4.67 -7.72
N VAL A 238 7.80 -4.10 -7.35
CA VAL A 238 8.24 -3.91 -5.96
C VAL A 238 8.50 -2.44 -5.71
N ILE A 239 7.76 -1.85 -4.79
CA ILE A 239 7.84 -0.45 -4.40
C ILE A 239 8.59 -0.37 -3.07
N ILE A 240 9.66 0.41 -3.01
CA ILE A 240 10.54 0.48 -1.85
C ILE A 240 10.66 1.91 -1.34
N LEU A 241 10.33 2.11 -0.07
CA LEU A 241 10.61 3.32 0.70
C LEU A 241 11.80 3.05 1.63
N LYS A 242 12.96 3.64 1.31
CA LYS A 242 14.16 3.55 2.16
C LYS A 242 14.20 4.70 3.16
N ALA A 243 14.14 4.39 4.44
CA ALA A 243 14.32 5.34 5.53
C ALA A 243 15.81 5.58 5.88
N GLY A 244 16.09 6.63 6.63
CA GLY A 244 17.47 6.97 7.02
C GLY A 244 18.31 7.50 5.86
N ARG A 245 17.77 8.38 5.02
CA ARG A 245 18.43 8.93 3.83
C ARG A 245 19.43 10.04 4.13
N GLY A 246 19.12 10.89 5.09
CA GLY A 246 19.98 12.00 5.52
C GLY A 246 20.69 11.70 6.83
N VAL A 247 21.63 12.57 7.21
CA VAL A 247 22.46 12.39 8.43
C VAL A 247 21.60 12.21 9.69
N ALA A 248 20.57 13.02 9.87
CA ALA A 248 19.68 12.90 11.03
C ALA A 248 18.86 11.62 11.01
N GLY A 249 18.32 11.25 9.83
CA GLY A 249 17.60 10.00 9.64
C GLY A 249 18.47 8.77 9.89
N THR A 250 19.72 8.77 9.44
CA THR A 250 20.69 7.69 9.70
C THR A 250 20.94 7.53 11.20
N ARG A 251 21.10 8.62 11.96
CA ARG A 251 21.23 8.56 13.42
C ARG A 251 19.96 8.01 14.09
N ALA A 252 18.80 8.44 13.63
CA ALA A 252 17.52 7.95 14.15
C ALA A 252 17.37 6.43 13.93
N VAL A 253 17.68 5.92 12.74
CA VAL A 253 17.66 4.48 12.44
C VAL A 253 18.63 3.72 13.35
N ALA A 254 19.87 4.19 13.51
CA ALA A 254 20.86 3.55 14.38
C ALA A 254 20.40 3.49 15.85
N SER A 255 19.71 4.52 16.32
CA SER A 255 19.17 4.55 17.69
C SER A 255 17.93 3.70 17.89
N HIS A 256 17.16 3.45 16.81
CA HIS A 256 15.88 2.77 16.89
C HIS A 256 15.98 1.25 16.69
N THR A 257 16.83 0.78 15.77
CA THR A 257 16.90 -0.62 15.38
C THR A 257 18.30 -1.24 15.48
N ALA A 258 19.29 -0.48 15.98
CA ALA A 258 20.71 -0.85 15.94
C ALA A 258 21.23 -1.21 14.53
N SER A 259 20.49 -0.84 13.48
CA SER A 259 20.76 -1.19 12.08
C SER A 259 21.67 -0.16 11.43
N LEU A 260 22.59 -0.61 10.58
CA LEU A 260 23.39 0.28 9.76
C LEU A 260 22.58 0.73 8.54
N ALA A 261 22.19 1.99 8.48
CA ALA A 261 21.39 2.54 7.37
C ALA A 261 22.11 2.47 6.01
N GLY A 262 23.46 2.43 6.01
CA GLY A 262 24.28 2.42 4.80
C GLY A 262 24.21 3.75 4.03
N SER A 263 24.92 3.82 2.90
CA SER A 263 24.86 4.99 2.01
C SER A 263 23.58 4.96 1.16
N PHE A 264 22.76 6.00 1.24
CA PHE A 264 21.54 6.13 0.43
C PHE A 264 21.83 6.07 -1.08
N ARG A 265 22.95 6.62 -1.53
CA ARG A 265 23.35 6.59 -2.95
C ARG A 265 23.59 5.15 -3.45
N ILE A 266 24.17 4.30 -2.60
CA ILE A 266 24.34 2.86 -2.93
C ILE A 266 22.98 2.19 -3.03
N TRP A 267 22.09 2.46 -2.09
CA TRP A 267 20.72 1.95 -2.09
C TRP A 267 19.95 2.36 -3.34
N GLU A 268 19.96 3.64 -3.68
CA GLU A 268 19.31 4.18 -4.87
C GLU A 268 19.79 3.48 -6.14
N THR A 269 21.11 3.36 -6.30
CA THR A 269 21.71 2.69 -7.46
C THR A 269 21.31 1.22 -7.53
N ALA A 270 21.38 0.52 -6.40
CA ALA A 270 21.04 -0.90 -6.32
C ALA A 270 19.57 -1.17 -6.64
N ILE A 271 18.64 -0.39 -6.08
CA ILE A 271 17.21 -0.50 -6.36
C ILE A 271 16.93 -0.24 -7.84
N ARG A 272 17.49 0.82 -8.42
CA ARG A 272 17.32 1.15 -9.85
C ARG A 272 17.82 0.03 -10.77
N GLN A 273 18.97 -0.59 -10.44
CA GLN A 273 19.52 -1.69 -11.23
C GLN A 273 18.67 -2.97 -11.19
N THR A 274 17.90 -3.17 -10.14
CA THR A 274 17.02 -4.34 -10.02
C THR A 274 15.66 -4.16 -10.70
N GLY A 275 15.32 -2.96 -11.15
CA GLY A 275 14.01 -2.65 -11.72
C GLY A 275 12.92 -2.37 -10.66
N ALA A 276 13.27 -2.34 -9.37
CA ALA A 276 12.35 -1.92 -8.31
C ALA A 276 12.10 -0.41 -8.34
N ILE A 277 10.98 0.00 -7.77
CA ILE A 277 10.51 1.39 -7.73
C ILE A 277 10.94 2.01 -6.40
N LEU A 278 11.84 2.99 -6.45
CA LEU A 278 12.23 3.76 -5.27
C LEU A 278 11.29 4.96 -5.11
N VAL A 279 10.69 5.06 -3.94
CA VAL A 279 9.84 6.19 -3.54
C VAL A 279 10.42 6.89 -2.31
N HIS A 280 10.02 8.15 -2.09
CA HIS A 280 10.64 9.01 -1.08
C HIS A 280 9.72 9.37 0.08
N THR A 281 8.42 9.21 -0.06
CA THR A 281 7.42 9.47 0.99
C THR A 281 6.41 8.32 1.03
N LEU A 282 5.63 8.27 2.11
CA LEU A 282 4.57 7.29 2.27
C LEU A 282 3.43 7.54 1.27
N GLU A 283 3.13 8.82 1.01
CA GLU A 283 2.14 9.25 0.03
C GLU A 283 2.54 8.80 -1.38
N GLU A 284 3.81 9.00 -1.76
CA GLU A 284 4.32 8.53 -3.05
C GLU A 284 4.23 7.00 -3.18
N MET A 285 4.48 6.26 -2.08
CA MET A 285 4.30 4.80 -2.05
C MET A 285 2.83 4.41 -2.26
N ILE A 286 1.90 5.12 -1.63
CA ILE A 286 0.46 4.88 -1.79
C ILE A 286 0.02 5.18 -3.23
N ASP A 287 0.43 6.30 -3.80
CA ASP A 287 0.10 6.68 -5.18
C ASP A 287 0.64 5.65 -6.18
N ALA A 288 1.88 5.19 -6.01
CA ALA A 288 2.47 4.12 -6.81
C ALA A 288 1.67 2.80 -6.64
N ALA A 289 1.31 2.42 -5.40
CA ALA A 289 0.52 1.23 -5.14
C ALA A 289 -0.87 1.29 -5.81
N VAL A 290 -1.55 2.45 -5.77
CA VAL A 290 -2.82 2.69 -6.48
C VAL A 290 -2.63 2.47 -7.98
N SER A 291 -1.56 3.04 -8.56
CA SER A 291 -1.26 2.89 -9.98
C SER A 291 -1.06 1.42 -10.37
N PHE A 292 -0.18 0.70 -9.68
CA PHE A 292 0.14 -0.69 -10.00
C PHE A 292 -1.01 -1.68 -9.73
N CYS A 293 -1.87 -1.38 -8.75
CA CYS A 293 -3.00 -2.25 -8.46
C CYS A 293 -4.15 -2.10 -9.46
N TRP A 294 -4.32 -0.93 -10.09
CA TRP A 294 -5.53 -0.66 -10.85
C TRP A 294 -5.33 -0.28 -12.31
N LEU A 295 -4.18 0.31 -12.68
CA LEU A 295 -3.90 0.56 -14.08
C LEU A 295 -3.47 -0.71 -14.81
N PRO A 296 -3.92 -0.91 -16.03
CA PRO A 296 -3.25 -1.82 -16.94
C PRO A 296 -1.83 -1.32 -17.26
N PRO A 297 -0.95 -2.15 -17.84
CA PRO A 297 0.37 -1.72 -18.26
C PRO A 297 0.34 -0.43 -19.11
N VAL A 298 1.10 0.58 -18.70
CA VAL A 298 1.32 1.81 -19.48
C VAL A 298 2.62 1.61 -20.25
N LEU A 299 2.52 1.52 -21.59
CA LEU A 299 3.66 1.19 -22.46
C LEU A 299 4.17 2.38 -23.27
N GLY A 300 3.37 3.42 -23.42
CA GLY A 300 3.69 4.63 -24.16
C GLY A 300 3.63 5.90 -23.33
N THR A 301 4.08 7.01 -23.89
CA THR A 301 4.19 8.31 -23.20
C THR A 301 3.15 9.33 -23.65
N ARG A 302 2.37 9.03 -24.71
CA ARG A 302 1.43 10.00 -25.28
C ARG A 302 0.18 10.11 -24.40
N VAL A 303 -0.02 11.25 -23.77
CA VAL A 303 -1.11 11.47 -22.84
C VAL A 303 -2.17 12.41 -23.41
N GLY A 304 -3.43 12.01 -23.28
CA GLY A 304 -4.61 12.84 -23.54
C GLY A 304 -5.19 13.30 -22.23
N VAL A 305 -5.46 14.59 -22.09
CA VAL A 305 -5.95 15.21 -20.85
C VAL A 305 -7.22 16.01 -21.14
N VAL A 306 -8.28 15.80 -20.34
CA VAL A 306 -9.55 16.49 -20.47
C VAL A 306 -9.96 17.11 -19.14
N GLY A 307 -10.43 18.34 -19.16
CA GLY A 307 -10.99 19.07 -18.02
C GLY A 307 -9.96 19.89 -17.24
N GLY A 308 -10.45 20.61 -16.25
CA GLY A 308 -9.64 21.36 -15.29
C GLY A 308 -9.66 22.88 -15.43
N GLY A 309 -9.99 23.44 -16.60
CA GLY A 309 -9.97 24.90 -16.86
C GLY A 309 -8.61 25.45 -17.27
N GLY A 310 -8.55 26.65 -17.87
CA GLY A 310 -7.39 27.18 -18.60
C GLY A 310 -6.07 27.19 -17.86
N GLY A 311 -6.00 27.80 -16.70
CA GLY A 311 -4.76 27.82 -15.91
C GLY A 311 -4.33 26.44 -15.41
N LYS A 312 -5.25 25.51 -15.22
CA LYS A 312 -4.96 24.13 -14.83
C LYS A 312 -4.48 23.30 -16.01
N SER A 313 -5.01 23.58 -17.22
CA SER A 313 -4.56 22.93 -18.46
C SER A 313 -3.10 23.23 -18.76
N VAL A 314 -2.68 24.50 -18.62
CA VAL A 314 -1.26 24.87 -18.78
C VAL A 314 -0.36 24.14 -17.78
N ARG A 315 -0.69 24.22 -16.49
CA ARG A 315 0.08 23.47 -15.45
C ARG A 315 0.06 21.97 -15.69
N SER A 316 -1.06 21.43 -16.16
CA SER A 316 -1.17 20.00 -16.46
C SER A 316 -0.20 19.58 -17.55
N ALA A 317 -0.05 20.39 -18.62
CA ALA A 317 0.93 20.09 -19.66
C ALA A 317 2.34 20.07 -19.11
N ASP A 318 2.74 21.08 -18.33
CA ASP A 318 4.07 21.16 -17.73
C ASP A 318 4.36 19.96 -16.81
N GLU A 319 3.45 19.63 -15.89
CA GLU A 319 3.63 18.54 -14.91
C GLU A 319 3.70 17.15 -15.57
N TRP A 320 2.95 16.90 -16.66
CA TRP A 320 3.04 15.66 -17.40
C TRP A 320 4.36 15.57 -18.18
N GLU A 321 4.82 16.65 -18.81
CA GLU A 321 6.09 16.67 -19.55
C GLU A 321 7.31 16.56 -18.61
N GLU A 322 7.30 17.23 -17.47
CA GLU A 322 8.32 17.06 -16.44
C GLU A 322 8.41 15.62 -15.92
N ALA A 323 7.30 14.90 -15.87
CA ALA A 323 7.28 13.49 -15.52
C ALA A 323 7.69 12.56 -16.70
N GLY A 324 8.04 13.10 -17.87
CA GLY A 324 8.51 12.32 -19.02
C GLY A 324 7.40 11.76 -19.91
N PHE A 325 6.20 12.31 -19.83
CA PHE A 325 5.14 12.06 -20.80
C PHE A 325 5.14 13.12 -21.90
N HIS A 326 4.36 12.91 -22.95
CA HIS A 326 4.17 13.85 -24.05
C HIS A 326 2.70 14.19 -24.18
N VAL A 327 2.37 15.45 -23.93
CA VAL A 327 1.04 16.01 -24.18
C VAL A 327 0.94 16.30 -25.68
N VAL A 328 0.56 15.27 -26.44
CA VAL A 328 0.54 15.37 -27.91
C VAL A 328 -0.63 16.23 -28.41
N PRO A 329 -0.49 16.96 -29.53
CA PRO A 329 -1.58 17.71 -30.11
C PRO A 329 -2.82 16.85 -30.37
N LEU A 330 -3.98 17.47 -30.37
CA LEU A 330 -5.23 16.78 -30.65
C LEU A 330 -5.25 16.26 -32.09
N PRO A 331 -5.55 14.97 -32.33
CA PRO A 331 -5.69 14.45 -33.70
C PRO A 331 -6.75 15.21 -34.50
N PRO A 332 -6.50 15.44 -35.79
CA PRO A 332 -7.44 16.21 -36.64
C PRO A 332 -8.86 15.68 -36.65
N GLU A 333 -9.05 14.37 -36.61
CA GLU A 333 -10.35 13.72 -36.57
C GLU A 333 -11.12 14.02 -35.29
N ILE A 334 -10.45 14.05 -34.14
CA ILE A 334 -11.07 14.42 -32.85
C ILE A 334 -11.40 15.91 -32.86
N ARG A 335 -10.47 16.73 -33.30
CA ARG A 335 -10.66 18.19 -33.42
C ARG A 335 -11.87 18.52 -34.30
N GLN A 336 -12.02 17.85 -35.46
CA GLN A 336 -13.18 18.03 -36.35
C GLN A 336 -14.51 17.66 -35.69
N GLU A 337 -14.56 16.61 -34.89
CA GLU A 337 -15.79 16.23 -34.17
C GLU A 337 -16.17 17.28 -33.10
N ILE A 338 -15.18 17.81 -32.38
CA ILE A 338 -15.42 18.87 -31.39
C ILE A 338 -15.90 20.16 -32.07
N THR A 339 -15.28 20.56 -33.19
CA THR A 339 -15.66 21.79 -33.91
C THR A 339 -17.09 21.77 -34.46
N LYS A 340 -17.70 20.62 -34.70
CA LYS A 340 -19.12 20.52 -35.05
C LYS A 340 -20.06 20.91 -33.92
N LYS A 341 -19.59 20.87 -32.69
CA LYS A 341 -20.40 21.10 -31.48
C LYS A 341 -20.11 22.42 -30.81
N VAL A 342 -19.04 23.09 -31.21
CA VAL A 342 -18.52 24.31 -30.59
C VAL A 342 -18.50 25.42 -31.61
N PRO A 343 -18.97 26.65 -31.27
CA PRO A 343 -18.92 27.82 -32.17
C PRO A 343 -17.50 28.09 -32.66
N GLN A 344 -17.40 28.57 -33.94
CA GLN A 344 -16.13 28.78 -34.63
C GLN A 344 -15.15 29.68 -33.87
N MET A 345 -15.67 30.66 -33.12
CA MET A 345 -14.85 31.57 -32.32
C MET A 345 -14.01 30.89 -31.22
N TRP A 346 -14.28 29.62 -30.89
CA TRP A 346 -13.57 28.86 -29.87
C TRP A 346 -12.65 27.77 -30.48
N TRP A 347 -12.57 27.61 -31.78
CA TRP A 347 -11.82 26.52 -32.40
C TRP A 347 -10.31 26.57 -32.15
N ASP A 348 -9.74 27.76 -31.96
CA ASP A 348 -8.32 27.92 -31.67
C ASP A 348 -7.93 27.45 -30.26
N TRP A 349 -8.93 27.23 -29.40
CA TRP A 349 -8.76 26.78 -28.02
C TRP A 349 -8.92 25.27 -27.86
N ILE A 350 -9.27 24.55 -28.91
CA ILE A 350 -9.44 23.10 -28.90
C ILE A 350 -8.09 22.45 -29.09
N GLU A 351 -7.36 22.30 -28.01
CA GLU A 351 -6.05 21.66 -27.94
C GLU A 351 -5.98 20.66 -26.80
N ASN A 352 -4.95 19.81 -26.72
CA ASN A 352 -4.66 18.95 -25.58
C ASN A 352 -3.64 19.65 -24.66
N PRO A 353 -3.93 19.83 -23.35
CA PRO A 353 -5.13 19.46 -22.58
C PRO A 353 -6.39 20.20 -23.01
N VAL A 354 -7.52 19.47 -23.14
CA VAL A 354 -8.77 20.06 -23.58
C VAL A 354 -9.46 20.80 -22.44
N ASP A 355 -9.60 22.11 -22.60
CA ASP A 355 -10.32 22.98 -21.67
C ASP A 355 -11.68 23.37 -22.22
N VAL A 356 -12.73 22.87 -21.60
CA VAL A 356 -14.11 23.24 -21.95
C VAL A 356 -14.65 24.41 -21.11
N SER A 357 -13.89 24.92 -20.15
CA SER A 357 -14.35 25.98 -19.25
C SER A 357 -14.66 27.31 -19.93
N ILE A 358 -14.06 27.52 -21.09
CA ILE A 358 -14.26 28.70 -21.95
C ILE A 358 -15.41 28.54 -22.94
N MET A 359 -15.98 27.34 -23.05
CA MET A 359 -17.03 27.05 -24.05
C MET A 359 -18.40 27.51 -23.56
N PRO A 360 -19.38 27.71 -24.46
CA PRO A 360 -20.73 28.08 -24.08
C PRO A 360 -21.38 27.12 -23.09
N GLU A 361 -22.35 27.62 -22.29
CA GLU A 361 -23.10 26.79 -21.33
C GLU A 361 -23.64 25.48 -21.94
N SER A 362 -24.05 25.52 -23.22
CA SER A 362 -24.49 24.32 -23.94
C SER A 362 -23.45 23.21 -24.01
N ALA A 363 -22.16 23.53 -24.02
CA ALA A 363 -21.08 22.54 -24.03
C ALA A 363 -20.88 21.86 -22.67
N TRP A 364 -21.09 22.59 -21.58
CA TRP A 364 -21.05 22.04 -20.21
C TRP A 364 -22.20 21.08 -19.91
N VAL A 365 -23.38 21.39 -20.45
CA VAL A 365 -24.57 20.54 -20.25
C VAL A 365 -24.57 19.33 -21.17
N SER A 366 -23.84 19.37 -22.29
CA SER A 366 -23.90 18.36 -23.34
C SER A 366 -23.07 17.09 -23.10
N GLY A 367 -22.34 16.98 -21.98
CA GLY A 367 -21.43 15.84 -21.74
C GLY A 367 -20.20 15.85 -22.65
N LEU A 368 -19.79 17.01 -23.15
CA LEU A 368 -18.70 17.15 -24.13
C LEU A 368 -17.37 16.61 -23.59
N ASN A 369 -17.06 16.83 -22.30
CA ASN A 369 -15.86 16.25 -21.66
C ASN A 369 -15.83 14.72 -21.77
N GLY A 370 -16.94 14.05 -21.47
CA GLY A 370 -17.08 12.60 -21.58
C GLY A 370 -16.89 12.11 -23.00
N GLU A 371 -17.48 12.81 -23.98
CA GLU A 371 -17.28 12.47 -25.39
C GLU A 371 -15.83 12.61 -25.86
N ILE A 372 -15.16 13.69 -25.47
CA ILE A 372 -13.76 13.93 -25.82
C ILE A 372 -12.88 12.86 -25.16
N LEU A 373 -13.08 12.59 -23.87
CA LEU A 373 -12.35 11.55 -23.14
C LEU A 373 -12.55 10.16 -23.79
N ARG A 374 -13.77 9.86 -24.24
CA ARG A 374 -14.08 8.64 -24.96
C ARG A 374 -13.34 8.58 -26.30
N MET A 375 -13.39 9.62 -27.13
CA MET A 375 -12.68 9.68 -28.41
C MET A 375 -11.16 9.51 -28.21
N MET A 376 -10.56 10.16 -27.20
CA MET A 376 -9.16 9.99 -26.86
C MET A 376 -8.85 8.56 -26.41
N SER A 377 -9.74 7.93 -25.63
CA SER A 377 -9.56 6.56 -25.17
C SER A 377 -9.59 5.52 -26.30
N GLU A 378 -10.33 5.81 -27.36
CA GLU A 378 -10.46 4.95 -28.55
C GLU A 378 -9.37 5.25 -29.62
N SER A 379 -8.77 6.45 -29.60
CA SER A 379 -7.79 6.87 -30.59
C SER A 379 -6.41 6.20 -30.40
N PRO A 380 -5.75 5.71 -31.46
CA PRO A 380 -4.38 5.18 -31.36
C PRO A 380 -3.31 6.25 -31.08
N SER A 381 -3.67 7.52 -31.13
CA SER A 381 -2.75 8.64 -30.90
C SER A 381 -2.36 8.81 -29.43
N PHE A 382 -3.11 8.24 -28.50
CA PHE A 382 -2.84 8.30 -27.06
C PHE A 382 -2.53 6.92 -26.49
N ASP A 383 -1.68 6.90 -25.47
CA ASP A 383 -1.30 5.70 -24.74
C ASP A 383 -1.97 5.64 -23.35
N LEU A 384 -2.42 6.81 -22.84
CA LEU A 384 -3.02 7.05 -21.54
C LEU A 384 -3.98 8.21 -21.65
N VAL A 385 -5.11 8.17 -20.94
CA VAL A 385 -6.05 9.28 -20.85
C VAL A 385 -6.31 9.68 -19.39
N ILE A 386 -6.43 10.99 -19.16
CA ILE A 386 -6.60 11.60 -17.85
C ILE A 386 -7.84 12.49 -17.84
N ALA A 387 -8.69 12.29 -16.85
CA ALA A 387 -9.79 13.20 -16.56
C ALA A 387 -9.42 14.08 -15.36
N ASN A 388 -9.38 15.38 -15.56
CA ASN A 388 -9.20 16.37 -14.49
C ASN A 388 -10.58 16.88 -14.03
N ILE A 389 -11.02 16.48 -12.84
CA ILE A 389 -12.26 16.94 -12.23
C ILE A 389 -11.96 18.07 -11.25
N THR A 390 -12.72 19.15 -11.32
CA THR A 390 -12.63 20.28 -10.39
C THR A 390 -14.01 20.69 -9.88
N VAL A 391 -14.08 21.07 -8.60
CA VAL A 391 -15.28 21.66 -7.99
C VAL A 391 -15.24 23.19 -7.98
N ASP A 392 -14.17 23.78 -8.49
CA ASP A 392 -13.94 25.20 -8.57
C ASP A 392 -14.36 25.71 -9.95
N GLY A 393 -15.65 25.88 -10.13
CA GLY A 393 -16.26 26.40 -11.36
C GLY A 393 -17.16 27.61 -11.09
N PRO A 394 -17.63 28.28 -12.15
CA PRO A 394 -18.45 29.48 -12.05
C PRO A 394 -19.93 29.21 -11.71
N PHE A 395 -20.27 27.92 -11.47
CA PHE A 395 -21.67 27.53 -11.28
C PHE A 395 -22.08 27.46 -9.81
N GLY A 396 -23.38 27.49 -9.57
CA GLY A 396 -23.97 27.20 -8.29
C GLY A 396 -23.75 25.76 -7.86
N LYS A 397 -24.03 25.47 -6.57
CA LYS A 397 -23.82 24.14 -5.97
C LYS A 397 -24.51 23.02 -6.75
N ASN A 398 -25.79 23.22 -7.10
CA ASN A 398 -26.59 22.14 -7.70
C ASN A 398 -26.17 21.85 -9.13
N GLU A 399 -25.84 22.85 -9.89
CA GLU A 399 -25.35 22.75 -11.26
C GLU A 399 -23.99 22.09 -11.29
N MET A 400 -23.09 22.43 -10.35
CA MET A 400 -21.78 21.81 -10.23
C MET A 400 -21.88 20.33 -9.86
N ILE A 401 -22.75 19.98 -8.92
CA ILE A 401 -23.03 18.58 -8.55
C ILE A 401 -23.56 17.79 -9.77
N ALA A 402 -24.51 18.36 -10.50
CA ALA A 402 -25.07 17.68 -11.68
C ALA A 402 -23.99 17.46 -12.77
N PHE A 403 -23.18 18.50 -13.04
CA PHE A 403 -22.10 18.43 -14.02
C PHE A 403 -21.07 17.34 -13.66
N ILE A 404 -20.53 17.36 -12.45
CA ILE A 404 -19.51 16.37 -12.03
C ILE A 404 -20.10 14.96 -11.97
N ASN A 405 -21.35 14.78 -11.55
CA ASN A 405 -22.00 13.49 -11.60
C ASN A 405 -22.07 12.94 -13.05
N GLY A 406 -22.36 13.79 -14.02
CA GLY A 406 -22.30 13.43 -15.44
C GLY A 406 -20.91 12.97 -15.86
N GLU A 407 -19.87 13.78 -15.57
CA GLU A 407 -18.48 13.42 -15.88
C GLU A 407 -18.08 12.06 -15.26
N VAL A 408 -18.43 11.84 -13.99
CA VAL A 408 -18.11 10.57 -13.30
C VAL A 408 -18.82 9.39 -13.96
N GLN A 409 -20.08 9.54 -14.40
CA GLN A 409 -20.79 8.48 -15.13
C GLN A 409 -20.11 8.16 -16.46
N ASP A 410 -19.69 9.17 -17.22
CA ASP A 410 -18.94 9.01 -18.48
C ASP A 410 -17.61 8.28 -18.24
N ILE A 411 -16.87 8.67 -17.20
CA ILE A 411 -15.62 8.01 -16.80
C ILE A 411 -15.84 6.53 -16.43
N LEU A 412 -16.90 6.24 -15.69
CA LEU A 412 -17.25 4.86 -15.33
C LEU A 412 -17.57 4.02 -16.57
N GLU A 413 -18.28 4.58 -17.56
CA GLU A 413 -18.60 3.89 -18.80
C GLU A 413 -17.33 3.64 -19.63
N ILE A 414 -16.45 4.64 -19.78
CA ILE A 414 -15.18 4.49 -20.50
C ILE A 414 -14.30 3.42 -19.83
N ASN A 415 -14.23 3.43 -18.50
CA ASN A 415 -13.44 2.44 -17.76
C ASN A 415 -13.95 1.00 -17.97
N ARG A 416 -15.26 0.80 -18.13
CA ARG A 416 -15.83 -0.54 -18.41
C ARG A 416 -15.35 -1.09 -19.75
N ARG A 417 -15.10 -0.24 -20.74
CA ARG A 417 -14.61 -0.65 -22.07
C ARG A 417 -13.14 -1.05 -22.07
N ARG A 418 -12.36 -0.59 -21.09
CA ARG A 418 -10.93 -0.90 -20.89
C ARG A 418 -10.07 -0.75 -22.15
N THR A 419 -10.35 0.26 -22.96
CA THR A 419 -9.64 0.52 -24.21
C THR A 419 -8.20 0.99 -23.97
N LYS A 420 -8.00 1.81 -22.93
CA LYS A 420 -6.71 2.38 -22.54
C LYS A 420 -6.60 2.54 -21.02
N PRO A 421 -5.37 2.68 -20.49
CA PRO A 421 -5.16 3.19 -19.13
C PRO A 421 -5.89 4.53 -18.94
N LEU A 422 -6.72 4.60 -17.90
CA LEU A 422 -7.50 5.78 -17.52
C LEU A 422 -7.23 6.10 -16.07
N ALA A 423 -6.95 7.36 -15.78
CA ALA A 423 -6.84 7.85 -14.39
C ALA A 423 -7.58 9.17 -14.22
N VAL A 424 -7.91 9.48 -12.97
CA VAL A 424 -8.63 10.69 -12.59
C VAL A 424 -7.78 11.53 -11.65
N VAL A 425 -7.66 12.81 -11.94
CA VAL A 425 -7.19 13.80 -10.98
C VAL A 425 -8.43 14.50 -10.41
N LEU A 426 -8.73 14.17 -9.17
CA LEU A 426 -9.79 14.82 -8.41
C LEU A 426 -9.13 15.80 -7.46
N ASP A 427 -9.02 17.05 -7.90
CA ASP A 427 -8.29 18.08 -7.17
C ASP A 427 -9.00 18.40 -5.84
N THR A 428 -8.51 17.74 -4.80
CA THR A 428 -8.98 18.01 -3.43
C THR A 428 -8.28 19.22 -2.83
N GLY A 429 -7.30 19.80 -3.56
CA GLY A 429 -6.45 20.88 -3.09
C GLY A 429 -5.65 20.50 -1.84
N THR A 430 -4.49 21.09 -1.68
CA THR A 430 -3.75 21.17 -0.41
C THR A 430 -4.34 22.28 0.47
N LEU A 431 -5.58 22.66 0.21
CA LEU A 431 -6.26 23.74 0.94
C LEU A 431 -6.43 23.30 2.39
N GLY A 432 -6.00 24.16 3.29
CA GLY A 432 -6.15 23.95 4.72
C GLY A 432 -7.60 23.57 5.04
N ILE A 433 -7.79 22.38 5.58
CA ILE A 433 -9.09 21.82 5.88
C ILE A 433 -9.60 22.53 7.13
N GLY A 434 -10.32 23.63 6.92
CA GLY A 434 -10.98 24.37 8.01
C GLY A 434 -12.40 23.91 8.29
N ASP A 435 -13.07 23.31 7.31
CA ASP A 435 -14.46 22.87 7.42
C ASP A 435 -14.70 21.56 6.68
N PHE A 436 -14.55 20.45 7.41
CA PHE A 436 -14.79 19.10 6.87
C PHE A 436 -16.25 18.86 6.47
N ASP A 437 -17.18 19.63 6.99
CA ASP A 437 -18.61 19.49 6.71
C ASP A 437 -19.05 20.29 5.49
N HIS A 438 -18.17 21.10 4.92
CA HIS A 438 -18.48 21.83 3.71
C HIS A 438 -18.90 20.88 2.58
N TRP A 439 -19.98 21.22 1.86
CA TRP A 439 -20.59 20.35 0.85
C TRP A 439 -19.62 19.88 -0.24
N ARG A 440 -18.63 20.70 -0.63
CA ARG A 440 -17.61 20.33 -1.63
C ARG A 440 -16.81 19.11 -1.18
N TRP A 441 -16.35 19.08 0.08
CA TRP A 441 -15.53 17.97 0.61
C TRP A 441 -16.32 16.68 0.73
N ARG A 442 -17.57 16.76 1.20
CA ARG A 442 -18.45 15.60 1.25
C ARG A 442 -18.72 15.04 -0.14
N PHE A 443 -19.04 15.91 -1.08
CA PHE A 443 -19.30 15.52 -2.47
C PHE A 443 -18.05 14.92 -3.14
N LEU A 444 -16.87 15.52 -2.98
CA LEU A 444 -15.61 14.95 -3.49
C LEU A 444 -15.30 13.59 -2.88
N ALA A 445 -15.55 13.40 -1.58
CA ALA A 445 -15.37 12.11 -0.91
C ALA A 445 -16.30 11.03 -1.48
N GLU A 446 -17.57 11.38 -1.80
CA GLU A 446 -18.52 10.49 -2.46
C GLU A 446 -18.05 10.12 -3.87
N GLN A 447 -17.62 11.08 -4.68
CA GLN A 447 -17.10 10.83 -6.03
C GLN A 447 -15.84 9.97 -5.99
N LYS A 448 -14.90 10.27 -5.09
CA LYS A 448 -13.73 9.44 -4.87
C LYS A 448 -14.11 7.99 -4.52
N THR A 449 -15.07 7.81 -3.61
CA THR A 449 -15.56 6.48 -3.23
C THR A 449 -16.14 5.74 -4.43
N THR A 450 -16.95 6.40 -5.25
CA THR A 450 -17.55 5.84 -6.47
C THR A 450 -16.48 5.39 -7.48
N LEU A 451 -15.49 6.24 -7.75
CA LEU A 451 -14.40 5.94 -8.69
C LEU A 451 -13.51 4.82 -8.18
N THR A 452 -13.16 4.84 -6.88
CA THR A 452 -12.29 3.81 -6.29
C THR A 452 -12.98 2.44 -6.20
N ALA A 453 -14.29 2.41 -5.97
CA ALA A 453 -15.09 1.18 -6.04
C ALA A 453 -15.05 0.54 -7.44
N ALA A 454 -14.96 1.36 -8.49
CA ALA A 454 -14.76 0.92 -9.87
C ALA A 454 -13.29 0.61 -10.21
N LYS A 455 -12.38 0.66 -9.23
CA LYS A 455 -10.93 0.46 -9.39
C LYS A 455 -10.30 1.42 -10.41
N ILE A 456 -10.75 2.67 -10.41
CA ILE A 456 -10.18 3.76 -11.17
C ILE A 456 -9.18 4.48 -10.28
N PRO A 457 -7.91 4.65 -10.69
CA PRO A 457 -6.93 5.44 -9.95
C PRO A 457 -7.38 6.89 -9.83
N VAL A 458 -7.42 7.39 -8.59
CA VAL A 458 -7.77 8.78 -8.29
C VAL A 458 -6.62 9.45 -7.55
N TYR A 459 -6.13 10.56 -8.06
CA TYR A 459 -5.01 11.30 -7.47
C TYR A 459 -5.45 12.69 -7.01
N PRO A 460 -4.86 13.20 -5.90
CA PRO A 460 -5.19 14.54 -5.38
C PRO A 460 -4.67 15.67 -6.25
N THR A 461 -3.56 15.45 -6.97
CA THR A 461 -2.91 16.46 -7.81
C THR A 461 -2.39 15.84 -9.11
N ILE A 462 -2.16 16.70 -10.10
CA ILE A 462 -1.60 16.28 -11.40
C ILE A 462 -0.17 15.74 -11.21
N ALA A 463 0.67 16.42 -10.43
CA ALA A 463 2.05 16.00 -10.14
C ALA A 463 2.11 14.59 -9.53
N GLN A 464 1.22 14.29 -8.58
CA GLN A 464 1.13 12.94 -7.99
C GLN A 464 0.70 11.90 -9.03
N ALA A 465 -0.29 12.20 -9.86
CA ALA A 465 -0.73 11.32 -10.94
C ALA A 465 0.41 11.04 -11.93
N ALA A 466 1.05 12.08 -12.43
CA ALA A 466 2.12 11.98 -13.41
C ALA A 466 3.31 11.17 -12.88
N LYS A 467 3.76 11.46 -11.66
CA LYS A 467 4.86 10.74 -11.00
C LYS A 467 4.53 9.27 -10.76
N ALA A 468 3.34 8.99 -10.23
CA ALA A 468 2.92 7.62 -9.92
C ALA A 468 2.75 6.76 -11.19
N ILE A 469 2.19 7.33 -12.24
CA ILE A 469 2.00 6.63 -13.52
C ILE A 469 3.35 6.48 -14.26
N HIS A 470 4.29 7.42 -14.09
CA HIS A 470 5.66 7.26 -14.59
C HIS A 470 6.37 6.03 -14.00
N HIS A 471 6.12 5.69 -12.73
CA HIS A 471 6.65 4.45 -12.15
C HIS A 471 6.11 3.20 -12.87
N VAL A 472 4.82 3.19 -13.23
CA VAL A 472 4.21 2.10 -14.01
C VAL A 472 4.85 2.00 -15.40
N LEU A 473 4.96 3.12 -16.10
CA LEU A 473 5.62 3.20 -17.42
C LEU A 473 7.05 2.65 -17.35
N THR A 474 7.83 3.11 -16.37
CA THR A 474 9.23 2.72 -16.21
C THR A 474 9.39 1.22 -15.95
N TYR A 475 8.50 0.65 -15.11
CA TYR A 475 8.51 -0.78 -14.80
C TYR A 475 8.20 -1.63 -16.04
N TYR A 476 7.11 -1.36 -16.74
CA TYR A 476 6.69 -2.17 -17.89
C TYR A 476 7.52 -1.97 -19.15
N ARG A 477 8.30 -0.89 -19.24
CA ARG A 477 9.27 -0.72 -20.35
C ARG A 477 10.56 -1.51 -20.15
N LYS A 478 10.89 -1.88 -18.91
CA LYS A 478 12.11 -2.66 -18.60
C LYS A 478 11.87 -4.16 -18.61
N ASN A 479 10.65 -4.57 -18.34
CA ASN A 479 10.22 -5.96 -18.25
C ASN A 479 9.24 -6.32 -19.38
#